data_6b6010caeb5fe178454dc6bceac49f3c
#
_entry.id   6b6010caeb5fe178454dc6bceac49f3c
#
_cell.length_a   1.000
_cell.length_b   1.000
_cell.length_c   1.000
_cell.angle_alpha   90.00
_cell.angle_beta   90.00
_cell.angle_gamma   90.00
#
_symmetry.space_group_name_H-M   'P 1'
#
loop_
_entity.id
_entity.type
_entity.pdbx_description
1 polymer ?
#
loop_
_entity_poly.entity_id
_entity_poly.type
_entity_poly.pdbx_seq_one_letter_code
_entity_poly.pdbx_strand_id
1 'polypeptide(L)'
;MENEGVAKVERYRSGGTISGVVGMAAVVLLLGWGLVSNNDGMAPWAFPALVLGGVLVWAILLRPSIALHRDELELRNVLHTRFVPFARITAFRIDQMTVVEVDGKRYVGSGFGRSRLTINRDAKVGPDAPSDRHSVGWLVEEKVRRRMRPHDAVAEPGQVRREWAWAEIGALAVLALATLVTLLVA
;
A
#
# COMPACT_ATOMS: atom_id res chain seq x y z
N MET A 1 -14.15 -34.10 -10.81
CA MET A 1 -13.99 -33.22 -9.63
C MET A 1 -12.89 -32.23 -10.00
N GLU A 2 -13.32 -31.12 -10.57
CA GLU A 2 -12.49 -30.05 -11.12
C GLU A 2 -12.03 -29.19 -9.94
N ASN A 3 -10.72 -29.14 -9.73
CA ASN A 3 -10.09 -28.22 -8.77
C ASN A 3 -10.40 -26.80 -9.26
N GLU A 4 -11.41 -26.16 -8.72
CA GLU A 4 -11.58 -24.72 -8.80
C GLU A 4 -10.36 -24.10 -8.12
N GLY A 5 -9.33 -23.82 -8.94
CA GLY A 5 -8.11 -23.18 -8.50
C GLY A 5 -8.48 -21.86 -7.85
N VAL A 6 -8.35 -21.78 -6.54
CA VAL A 6 -8.43 -20.53 -5.77
C VAL A 6 -7.56 -19.51 -6.51
N ALA A 7 -8.20 -18.55 -7.16
CA ALA A 7 -7.52 -17.53 -7.98
C ALA A 7 -6.52 -16.83 -7.07
N LYS A 8 -5.23 -17.11 -7.29
CA LYS A 8 -4.12 -16.63 -6.45
C LYS A 8 -4.10 -15.12 -6.49
N VAL A 9 -4.43 -14.48 -5.37
CA VAL A 9 -4.36 -13.02 -5.22
C VAL A 9 -2.89 -12.60 -5.33
N GLU A 10 -2.57 -11.82 -6.33
CA GLU A 10 -1.22 -11.30 -6.53
C GLU A 10 -1.09 -9.93 -5.88
N ARG A 11 -0.24 -9.84 -4.86
CA ARG A 11 -0.02 -8.61 -4.11
C ARG A 11 1.35 -8.01 -4.40
N TYR A 12 1.37 -6.72 -4.73
CA TYR A 12 2.57 -5.95 -5.01
C TYR A 12 2.72 -4.83 -3.98
N ARG A 13 3.95 -4.65 -3.47
CA ARG A 13 4.31 -3.61 -2.51
C ARG A 13 5.38 -2.70 -3.08
N SER A 14 5.42 -1.45 -2.63
CA SER A 14 6.43 -0.48 -3.06
C SER A 14 7.81 -0.78 -2.43
N GLY A 15 8.84 -0.16 -2.98
CA GLY A 15 10.20 -0.22 -2.44
C GLY A 15 10.36 0.35 -1.02
N GLY A 16 9.34 1.03 -0.48
CA GLY A 16 9.29 1.51 0.91
C GLY A 16 9.24 0.41 1.97
N THR A 17 9.01 -0.85 1.58
CA THR A 17 8.96 -1.99 2.51
C THR A 17 10.27 -2.17 3.28
N ILE A 18 11.43 -2.02 2.64
CA ILE A 18 12.74 -2.16 3.30
C ILE A 18 12.91 -1.06 4.35
N SER A 19 12.67 0.20 3.98
CA SER A 19 12.74 1.33 4.92
C SER A 19 11.72 1.19 6.06
N GLY A 20 10.54 0.65 5.78
CA GLY A 20 9.52 0.36 6.78
C GLY A 20 9.96 -0.71 7.78
N VAL A 21 10.60 -1.79 7.32
CA VAL A 21 11.13 -2.86 8.19
C VAL A 21 12.28 -2.31 9.05
N VAL A 22 13.21 -1.55 8.48
CA VAL A 22 14.30 -0.92 9.23
C VAL A 22 13.75 0.06 10.27
N GLY A 23 12.80 0.92 9.90
CA GLY A 23 12.16 1.85 10.83
C GLY A 23 11.42 1.13 11.97
N MET A 24 10.71 0.04 11.68
CA MET A 24 10.04 -0.77 12.69
C MET A 24 11.04 -1.44 13.64
N ALA A 25 12.14 -1.97 13.11
CA ALA A 25 13.20 -2.56 13.92
C ALA A 25 13.82 -1.52 14.87
N ALA A 26 14.07 -0.29 14.40
CA ALA A 26 14.55 0.79 15.24
C ALA A 26 13.57 1.15 16.37
N VAL A 27 12.26 1.23 16.07
CA VAL A 27 11.25 1.48 17.11
C VAL A 27 11.25 0.37 18.16
N VAL A 28 11.30 -0.90 17.74
CA VAL A 28 11.33 -2.06 18.67
C VAL A 28 12.57 -2.03 19.54
N LEU A 29 13.74 -1.72 18.97
CA LEU A 29 15.00 -1.62 19.72
C LEU A 29 14.96 -0.49 20.74
N LEU A 30 14.42 0.69 20.37
CA LEU A 30 14.30 1.81 21.31
C LEU A 30 13.32 1.52 22.44
N LEU A 31 12.18 0.89 22.15
CA LEU A 31 11.22 0.45 23.17
C LEU A 31 11.86 -0.60 24.11
N GLY A 32 12.55 -1.58 23.54
CA GLY A 32 13.24 -2.63 24.33
C GLY A 32 14.32 -2.03 25.23
N TRP A 33 15.12 -1.09 24.71
CA TRP A 33 16.13 -0.39 25.49
C TRP A 33 15.50 0.42 26.63
N GLY A 34 14.43 1.17 26.37
CA GLY A 34 13.71 1.93 27.40
C GLY A 34 13.16 1.05 28.53
N LEU A 35 12.66 -0.16 28.20
CA LEU A 35 12.16 -1.12 29.20
C LEU A 35 13.29 -1.73 30.05
N VAL A 36 14.44 -2.05 29.45
CA VAL A 36 15.57 -2.67 30.15
C VAL A 36 16.32 -1.66 31.02
N SER A 37 16.36 -0.38 30.62
CA SER A 37 17.05 0.69 31.35
C SER A 37 16.28 1.21 32.57
N ASN A 38 15.24 0.51 33.05
CA ASN A 38 14.40 0.88 34.19
C ASN A 38 13.87 2.32 34.17
N ASN A 39 13.67 2.87 32.98
CA ASN A 39 13.20 4.24 32.76
C ASN A 39 14.15 5.38 33.17
N ASP A 40 15.35 5.12 33.69
CA ASP A 40 16.26 6.16 34.17
C ASP A 40 16.77 7.12 33.06
N GLY A 41 16.41 6.86 31.81
CA GLY A 41 16.80 7.71 30.67
C GLY A 41 15.67 8.07 29.70
N MET A 42 14.45 7.62 29.93
CA MET A 42 13.36 7.85 28.97
C MET A 42 12.15 8.53 29.63
N ALA A 43 11.78 9.72 29.14
CA ALA A 43 10.61 10.44 29.64
C ALA A 43 9.32 9.63 29.42
N PRO A 44 8.30 9.73 30.32
CA PRO A 44 7.06 8.95 30.22
C PRO A 44 6.31 9.09 28.89
N TRP A 45 6.35 10.28 28.29
CA TRP A 45 5.72 10.56 26.99
C TRP A 45 6.42 9.85 25.80
N ALA A 46 7.66 9.44 25.97
CA ALA A 46 8.44 8.83 24.89
C ALA A 46 7.91 7.42 24.52
N PHE A 47 7.35 6.67 25.46
CA PHE A 47 6.77 5.36 25.19
C PHE A 47 5.58 5.43 24.23
N PRO A 48 4.50 6.18 24.54
CA PRO A 48 3.37 6.29 23.61
C PRO A 48 3.80 6.96 22.30
N ALA A 49 4.76 7.89 22.30
CA ALA A 49 5.29 8.51 21.09
C ALA A 49 6.02 7.51 20.20
N LEU A 50 6.84 6.62 20.75
CA LEU A 50 7.51 5.56 20.00
C LEU A 50 6.52 4.55 19.40
N VAL A 51 5.50 4.15 20.17
CA VAL A 51 4.46 3.26 19.66
C VAL A 51 3.68 3.95 18.54
N LEU A 52 3.32 5.23 18.70
CA LEU A 52 2.70 6.05 17.66
C LEU A 52 3.58 6.10 16.40
N GLY A 53 4.88 6.35 16.56
CA GLY A 53 5.86 6.31 15.48
C GLY A 53 5.90 4.97 14.75
N GLY A 54 5.88 3.87 15.48
CA GLY A 54 5.81 2.51 14.93
C GLY A 54 4.54 2.27 14.11
N VAL A 55 3.39 2.67 14.63
CA VAL A 55 2.10 2.57 13.91
C VAL A 55 2.12 3.44 12.65
N LEU A 56 2.71 4.63 12.70
CA LEU A 56 2.88 5.50 11.53
C LEU A 56 3.79 4.86 10.48
N VAL A 57 4.94 4.33 10.88
CA VAL A 57 5.86 3.61 9.97
C VAL A 57 5.13 2.44 9.31
N TRP A 58 4.40 1.65 10.06
CA TRP A 58 3.60 0.56 9.50
C TRP A 58 2.52 1.06 8.54
N ALA A 59 1.74 2.07 8.94
CA ALA A 59 0.62 2.58 8.16
C ALA A 59 1.07 3.23 6.84
N ILE A 60 2.22 3.92 6.83
CA ILE A 60 2.70 4.68 5.67
C ILE A 60 3.58 3.83 4.75
N LEU A 61 4.43 2.96 5.31
CA LEU A 61 5.46 2.24 4.53
C LEU A 61 5.13 0.76 4.31
N LEU A 62 4.49 0.08 5.27
CA LEU A 62 4.27 -1.37 5.21
C LEU A 62 2.85 -1.75 4.78
N ARG A 63 1.85 -0.94 5.15
CA ARG A 63 0.44 -1.22 4.84
C ARG A 63 0.07 -1.00 3.36
N PRO A 64 0.52 0.08 2.67
CA PRO A 64 0.11 0.34 1.31
C PRO A 64 0.56 -0.77 0.35
N SER A 65 -0.38 -1.24 -0.48
CA SER A 65 -0.14 -2.31 -1.45
C SER A 65 -1.18 -2.26 -2.57
N ILE A 66 -0.87 -2.93 -3.67
CA ILE A 66 -1.82 -3.22 -4.73
C ILE A 66 -2.00 -4.73 -4.78
N ALA A 67 -3.26 -5.19 -4.85
CA ALA A 67 -3.54 -6.59 -5.08
C ALA A 67 -4.46 -6.75 -6.30
N LEU A 68 -4.13 -7.72 -7.13
CA LEU A 68 -4.94 -8.12 -8.27
C LEU A 68 -5.74 -9.35 -7.86
N HIS A 69 -7.04 -9.14 -7.67
CA HIS A 69 -8.03 -10.20 -7.53
C HIS A 69 -8.47 -10.70 -8.92
N ARG A 70 -9.41 -11.63 -8.97
CA ARG A 70 -9.92 -12.15 -10.24
C ARG A 70 -10.58 -11.07 -11.09
N ASP A 71 -11.48 -10.28 -10.49
CA ASP A 71 -12.36 -9.35 -11.21
C ASP A 71 -12.19 -7.90 -10.78
N GLU A 72 -11.42 -7.63 -9.72
CA GLU A 72 -11.21 -6.30 -9.16
C GLU A 72 -9.76 -6.04 -8.76
N LEU A 73 -9.39 -4.78 -8.79
CA LEU A 73 -8.13 -4.23 -8.32
C LEU A 73 -8.31 -3.68 -6.91
N GLU A 74 -7.55 -4.19 -5.94
CA GLU A 74 -7.49 -3.65 -4.59
C GLU A 74 -6.36 -2.60 -4.51
N LEU A 75 -6.71 -1.37 -4.15
CA LEU A 75 -5.78 -0.29 -3.85
C LEU A 75 -5.77 -0.03 -2.34
N ARG A 76 -4.81 -0.59 -1.64
CA ARG A 76 -4.67 -0.40 -0.20
C ARG A 76 -3.81 0.83 0.08
N ASN A 77 -4.44 1.88 0.56
CA ASN A 77 -3.80 3.12 0.98
C ASN A 77 -3.59 3.18 2.51
N VAL A 78 -3.03 4.26 3.02
CA VAL A 78 -2.73 4.46 4.45
C VAL A 78 -3.98 4.32 5.32
N LEU A 79 -5.06 5.01 5.00
CA LEU A 79 -6.27 5.11 5.84
C LEU A 79 -7.51 4.44 5.23
N HIS A 80 -7.42 3.94 3.98
CA HIS A 80 -8.56 3.30 3.32
C HIS A 80 -8.09 2.31 2.25
N THR A 81 -8.95 1.35 1.94
CA THR A 81 -8.80 0.42 0.82
C THR A 81 -9.88 0.69 -0.20
N ARG A 82 -9.55 0.66 -1.48
CA ARG A 82 -10.50 0.75 -2.59
C ARG A 82 -10.47 -0.51 -3.41
N PHE A 83 -11.65 -0.97 -3.78
CA PHE A 83 -11.85 -2.08 -4.69
C PHE A 83 -12.44 -1.53 -5.98
N VAL A 84 -11.73 -1.73 -7.09
CA VAL A 84 -12.07 -1.18 -8.39
C VAL A 84 -12.24 -2.33 -9.37
N PRO A 85 -13.45 -2.60 -9.88
CA PRO A 85 -13.66 -3.62 -10.89
C PRO A 85 -12.87 -3.33 -12.18
N PHE A 86 -12.17 -4.33 -12.73
CA PHE A 86 -11.37 -4.15 -13.95
C PHE A 86 -12.20 -3.67 -15.13
N ALA A 87 -13.45 -4.12 -15.25
CA ALA A 87 -14.36 -3.73 -16.33
C ALA A 87 -14.72 -2.24 -16.33
N ARG A 88 -14.54 -1.51 -15.21
CA ARG A 88 -14.81 -0.07 -15.11
C ARG A 88 -13.56 0.80 -15.25
N ILE A 89 -12.38 0.21 -15.31
CA ILE A 89 -11.13 0.96 -15.43
C ILE A 89 -10.99 1.44 -16.88
N THR A 90 -10.97 2.75 -17.07
CA THR A 90 -10.77 3.39 -18.38
C THR A 90 -9.30 3.64 -18.68
N ALA A 91 -8.50 3.94 -17.64
CA ALA A 91 -7.06 4.07 -17.77
C ALA A 91 -6.35 3.62 -16.48
N PHE A 92 -5.21 2.96 -16.67
CA PHE A 92 -4.34 2.51 -15.57
C PHE A 92 -2.89 2.86 -15.87
N ARG A 93 -2.21 3.45 -14.91
CA ARG A 93 -0.81 3.85 -15.04
C ARG A 93 -0.09 3.70 -13.71
N ILE A 94 1.15 3.23 -13.76
CA ILE A 94 2.05 3.18 -12.63
C ILE A 94 3.22 4.12 -12.91
N ASP A 95 3.12 5.32 -12.37
CA ASP A 95 4.21 6.30 -12.32
C ASP A 95 4.88 6.26 -10.93
N GLN A 96 5.17 7.38 -10.30
CA GLN A 96 5.62 7.43 -8.90
C GLN A 96 4.55 6.91 -7.93
N MET A 97 3.30 6.96 -8.34
CA MET A 97 2.12 6.38 -7.68
C MET A 97 1.28 5.64 -8.72
N THR A 98 0.46 4.71 -8.26
CA THR A 98 -0.52 4.08 -9.13
C THR A 98 -1.71 5.01 -9.33
N VAL A 99 -2.07 5.22 -10.58
CA VAL A 99 -3.22 6.03 -10.98
C VAL A 99 -4.22 5.16 -11.73
N VAL A 100 -5.46 5.20 -11.29
CA VAL A 100 -6.58 4.46 -11.90
C VAL A 100 -7.67 5.46 -12.25
N GLU A 101 -8.13 5.44 -13.49
CA GLU A 101 -9.26 6.25 -13.94
C GLU A 101 -10.48 5.36 -14.15
N VAL A 102 -11.60 5.78 -13.59
CA VAL A 102 -12.89 5.08 -13.65
C VAL A 102 -13.98 6.12 -13.84
N ASP A 103 -14.75 6.03 -14.90
CA ASP A 103 -15.88 6.92 -15.19
C ASP A 103 -15.51 8.42 -15.06
N GLY A 104 -14.35 8.80 -15.58
CA GLY A 104 -13.84 10.18 -15.50
C GLY A 104 -13.33 10.62 -14.12
N LYS A 105 -13.37 9.75 -13.11
CA LYS A 105 -12.79 10.01 -11.79
C LYS A 105 -11.42 9.36 -11.67
N ARG A 106 -10.47 10.10 -11.09
CA ARG A 106 -9.10 9.65 -10.87
C ARG A 106 -8.91 9.17 -9.44
N TYR A 107 -8.45 7.95 -9.29
CA TYR A 107 -8.09 7.34 -8.00
C TYR A 107 -6.59 7.11 -7.94
N VAL A 108 -5.98 7.44 -6.79
CA VAL A 108 -4.54 7.28 -6.56
C VAL A 108 -4.31 6.21 -5.51
N GLY A 109 -3.40 5.29 -5.81
CA GLY A 109 -2.89 4.27 -4.89
C GLY A 109 -1.45 4.57 -4.51
N SER A 110 -1.17 4.73 -3.22
CA SER A 110 0.19 4.96 -2.69
C SER A 110 0.98 3.66 -2.51
N GLY A 111 0.33 2.50 -2.69
CA GLY A 111 0.89 1.19 -2.36
C GLY A 111 1.97 0.66 -3.29
N PHE A 112 2.08 1.22 -4.51
CA PHE A 112 3.05 0.79 -5.49
C PHE A 112 3.35 1.90 -6.49
N GLY A 113 4.62 2.08 -6.80
CA GLY A 113 5.08 3.06 -7.78
C GLY A 113 6.46 2.73 -8.32
N ARG A 114 6.85 3.39 -9.41
CA ARG A 114 8.17 3.28 -10.04
C ARG A 114 8.99 4.55 -9.76
N SER A 115 10.30 4.42 -9.57
CA SER A 115 11.19 5.57 -9.54
C SER A 115 11.30 6.20 -10.93
N ARG A 116 11.63 7.50 -11.00
CA ARG A 116 11.86 8.18 -12.30
C ARG A 116 12.92 7.48 -13.14
N LEU A 117 13.98 6.96 -12.52
CA LEU A 117 15.03 6.20 -13.21
C LEU A 117 14.49 4.92 -13.82
N THR A 118 13.61 4.20 -13.10
CA THR A 118 12.98 2.98 -13.60
C THR A 118 12.04 3.27 -14.76
N ILE A 119 11.22 4.32 -14.66
CA ILE A 119 10.34 4.76 -15.75
C ILE A 119 11.15 5.09 -17.01
N ASN A 120 12.21 5.86 -16.87
CA ASN A 120 13.08 6.22 -18.00
C ASN A 120 13.78 5.01 -18.60
N ARG A 121 14.16 4.01 -17.78
CA ARG A 121 14.75 2.76 -18.25
C ARG A 121 13.73 1.94 -19.04
N ASP A 122 12.52 1.76 -18.50
CA ASP A 122 11.46 1.02 -19.18
C ASP A 122 11.10 1.67 -20.53
N ALA A 123 11.06 3.01 -20.60
CA ALA A 123 10.79 3.75 -21.84
C ALA A 123 11.87 3.50 -22.93
N LYS A 124 13.13 3.31 -22.52
CA LYS A 124 14.23 3.01 -23.46
C LYS A 124 14.21 1.57 -23.97
N VAL A 125 13.67 0.65 -23.18
CA VAL A 125 13.62 -0.78 -23.53
C VAL A 125 12.61 -1.02 -24.65
N GLY A 126 11.52 -0.25 -24.72
CA GLY A 126 10.46 -0.39 -25.72
C GLY A 126 9.45 -1.51 -25.38
N PRO A 127 8.24 -1.43 -25.94
CA PRO A 127 7.13 -2.33 -25.55
C PRO A 127 7.32 -3.78 -26.02
N ASP A 128 8.09 -4.00 -27.08
CA ASP A 128 8.26 -5.33 -27.71
C ASP A 128 9.44 -6.12 -27.14
N ALA A 129 10.13 -5.56 -26.14
CA ALA A 129 11.29 -6.22 -25.55
C ALA A 129 10.86 -7.39 -24.63
N PRO A 130 11.71 -8.39 -24.43
CA PRO A 130 11.45 -9.47 -23.51
C PRO A 130 11.11 -9.00 -22.10
N SER A 131 10.18 -9.69 -21.45
CA SER A 131 9.61 -9.30 -20.14
C SER A 131 10.66 -9.18 -19.02
N ASP A 132 11.77 -9.90 -19.10
CA ASP A 132 12.89 -9.86 -18.16
C ASP A 132 13.67 -8.53 -18.16
N ARG A 133 13.53 -7.74 -19.23
CA ARG A 133 14.13 -6.40 -19.35
C ARG A 133 13.30 -5.29 -18.76
N HIS A 134 12.01 -5.52 -18.52
CA HIS A 134 11.08 -4.55 -17.96
C HIS A 134 11.04 -4.59 -16.44
N SER A 135 10.68 -3.47 -15.82
CA SER A 135 10.46 -3.41 -14.38
C SER A 135 9.19 -4.16 -13.97
N VAL A 136 9.13 -4.57 -12.71
CA VAL A 136 7.91 -5.17 -12.13
C VAL A 136 6.71 -4.24 -12.31
N GLY A 137 6.90 -2.92 -12.20
CA GLY A 137 5.83 -1.95 -12.40
C GLY A 137 5.26 -1.96 -13.81
N TRP A 138 6.10 -2.09 -14.82
CA TRP A 138 5.67 -2.24 -16.21
C TRP A 138 4.88 -3.54 -16.41
N LEU A 139 5.38 -4.65 -15.85
CA LEU A 139 4.70 -5.95 -15.95
C LEU A 139 3.32 -5.94 -15.30
N VAL A 140 3.19 -5.28 -14.14
CA VAL A 140 1.89 -5.12 -13.46
C VAL A 140 0.95 -4.26 -14.30
N GLU A 141 1.45 -3.16 -14.89
CA GLU A 141 0.66 -2.28 -15.76
C GLU A 141 0.12 -3.04 -16.97
N GLU A 142 0.97 -3.82 -17.65
CA GLU A 142 0.57 -4.65 -18.77
C GLU A 142 -0.44 -5.74 -18.37
N LYS A 143 -0.25 -6.35 -17.20
CA LYS A 143 -1.17 -7.36 -16.66
C LYS A 143 -2.56 -6.80 -16.36
N VAL A 144 -2.62 -5.60 -15.76
CA VAL A 144 -3.88 -4.89 -15.54
C VAL A 144 -4.52 -4.51 -16.87
N ARG A 145 -3.74 -3.97 -17.82
CA ARG A 145 -4.23 -3.60 -19.15
C ARG A 145 -4.88 -4.79 -19.90
N ARG A 146 -4.32 -5.99 -19.77
CA ARG A 146 -4.93 -7.20 -20.34
C ARG A 146 -6.25 -7.55 -19.69
N ARG A 147 -6.40 -7.34 -18.37
CA ARG A 147 -7.65 -7.60 -17.63
C ARG A 147 -8.72 -6.53 -17.83
N MET A 148 -8.31 -5.32 -18.25
CA MET A 148 -9.24 -4.23 -18.60
C MET A 148 -9.93 -4.46 -19.95
N ARG A 149 -9.39 -5.32 -20.84
CA ARG A 149 -10.04 -5.65 -22.11
C ARG A 149 -11.29 -6.45 -21.82
N PRO A 150 -12.45 -6.09 -22.41
CA PRO A 150 -13.68 -6.81 -22.17
C PRO A 150 -13.50 -8.26 -22.64
N HIS A 151 -13.48 -9.16 -21.71
CA HIS A 151 -13.67 -10.58 -21.95
C HIS A 151 -15.15 -10.81 -21.67
N ASP A 152 -15.92 -10.97 -22.74
CA ASP A 152 -17.36 -11.27 -22.77
C ASP A 152 -18.17 -10.79 -21.56
N ALA A 153 -18.73 -9.59 -21.71
CA ALA A 153 -19.53 -8.91 -20.69
C ALA A 153 -20.85 -9.65 -20.43
N VAL A 154 -20.86 -10.52 -19.45
CA VAL A 154 -22.09 -11.21 -19.01
C VAL A 154 -22.59 -10.71 -17.63
N ALA A 155 -21.80 -9.97 -16.89
CA ALA A 155 -22.21 -9.41 -15.60
C ALA A 155 -22.05 -7.89 -15.56
N GLU A 156 -23.04 -7.19 -14.98
CA GLU A 156 -22.91 -5.76 -14.70
C GLU A 156 -21.67 -5.52 -13.84
N PRO A 157 -20.77 -4.60 -14.24
CA PRO A 157 -19.58 -4.33 -13.48
C PRO A 157 -19.95 -3.77 -12.09
N GLY A 158 -19.43 -4.39 -11.04
CA GLY A 158 -19.62 -3.95 -9.67
C GLY A 158 -19.26 -2.46 -9.47
N GLN A 159 -19.71 -1.87 -8.37
CA GLN A 159 -19.40 -0.47 -8.05
C GLN A 159 -18.02 -0.37 -7.38
N VAL A 160 -17.35 0.78 -7.56
CA VAL A 160 -16.13 1.11 -6.81
C VAL A 160 -16.47 1.22 -5.33
N ARG A 161 -15.90 0.34 -4.51
CA ARG A 161 -16.09 0.32 -3.05
C ARG A 161 -14.90 0.94 -2.35
N ARG A 162 -15.17 1.64 -1.24
CA ARG A 162 -14.14 2.17 -0.34
C ARG A 162 -14.41 1.70 1.07
N GLU A 163 -13.41 1.10 1.69
CA GLU A 163 -13.43 0.65 3.07
C GLU A 163 -12.42 1.45 3.88
N TRP A 164 -12.88 2.07 4.96
CA TRP A 164 -12.01 2.83 5.86
C TRP A 164 -11.29 1.90 6.84
N ALA A 165 -10.06 2.23 7.14
CA ALA A 165 -9.23 1.54 8.11
C ALA A 165 -9.53 2.03 9.53
N TRP A 166 -10.76 1.81 10.02
CA TRP A 166 -11.22 2.38 11.30
C TRP A 166 -10.36 1.95 12.49
N ALA A 167 -9.87 0.70 12.51
CA ALA A 167 -9.00 0.21 13.57
C ALA A 167 -7.68 1.00 13.63
N GLU A 168 -7.07 1.25 12.48
CA GLU A 168 -5.82 2.00 12.35
C GLU A 168 -6.02 3.48 12.69
N ILE A 169 -7.12 4.08 12.24
CA ILE A 169 -7.47 5.47 12.54
C ILE A 169 -7.71 5.63 14.06
N GLY A 170 -8.45 4.71 14.65
CA GLY A 170 -8.68 4.70 16.11
C GLY A 170 -7.41 4.53 16.91
N ALA A 171 -6.53 3.59 16.52
CA ALA A 171 -5.25 3.38 17.18
C ALA A 171 -4.35 4.63 17.12
N LEU A 172 -4.26 5.29 15.95
CA LEU A 172 -3.50 6.53 15.78
C LEU A 172 -4.05 7.66 16.66
N ALA A 173 -5.39 7.83 16.73
CA ALA A 173 -6.02 8.85 17.54
C ALA A 173 -5.78 8.63 19.05
N VAL A 174 -5.92 7.38 19.52
CA VAL A 174 -5.68 7.03 20.93
C VAL A 174 -4.22 7.24 21.32
N LEU A 175 -3.27 6.79 20.49
CA LEU A 175 -1.85 6.96 20.75
C LEU A 175 -1.41 8.43 20.70
N ALA A 176 -1.95 9.22 19.77
CA ALA A 176 -1.68 10.65 19.72
C ALA A 176 -2.20 11.36 20.97
N LEU A 177 -3.41 11.02 21.43
CA LEU A 177 -3.97 11.57 22.66
C LEU A 177 -3.15 11.15 23.90
N ALA A 178 -2.78 9.88 24.01
CA ALA A 178 -1.94 9.38 25.09
C ALA A 178 -0.58 10.10 25.14
N THR A 179 0.06 10.29 23.98
CA THR A 179 1.31 11.05 23.89
C THR A 179 1.12 12.50 24.36
N LEU A 180 0.04 13.16 23.93
CA LEU A 180 -0.24 14.54 24.33
C LEU A 180 -0.48 14.64 25.82
N VAL A 181 -1.32 13.76 26.40
CA VAL A 181 -1.61 13.76 27.84
C VAL A 181 -0.35 13.53 28.66
N THR A 182 0.46 12.53 28.30
CA THR A 182 1.71 12.24 29.02
C THR A 182 2.74 13.38 28.89
N LEU A 183 2.77 14.09 27.77
CA LEU A 183 3.62 15.26 27.57
C LEU A 183 3.19 16.45 28.44
N LEU A 184 1.88 16.65 28.64
CA LEU A 184 1.35 17.77 29.45
C LEU A 184 1.47 17.54 30.96
N VAL A 185 1.58 16.29 31.39
CA VAL A 185 1.66 15.91 32.80
C VAL A 185 3.12 15.69 33.26
N ALA A 186 4.07 15.51 32.32
CA ALA A 186 5.49 15.33 32.60
C ALA A 186 6.19 16.67 32.85
#